data_d282413e6a104072b9f1b264181782d5
#
_entry.id   d282413e6a104072b9f1b264181782d5
#
_cell.length_a   1.000
_cell.length_b   1.000
_cell.length_c   1.000
_cell.angle_alpha   90.00
_cell.angle_beta   90.00
_cell.angle_gamma   90.00
#
_symmetry.space_group_name_H-M   'P 1'
#
loop_
_entity.id
_entity.type
_entity.pdbx_description
1 polymer ?
#
loop_
_entity_poly.entity_id
_entity_poly.type
_entity_poly.pdbx_seq_one_letter_code
_entity_poly.pdbx_strand_id
1 'polypeptide(L)'
;MKFTTVFFLLCSVVTNAQLLVQSGLTHRLSVVPGGTKLVPISLKNGGDEPLLCTLTLSDVVSHCDSGYRYLPAGSTDESCAAWMQLEQEEFVLAPGEERVVKVRFAAQAGYARAGARASLLVDSRPVEEEPANQLKLRVRYAIHFHYRNPLISGVVALRAERLEWVRERDFWGLVFQNRGNVDRVVRSHAKLLDGRGKVVYSGESVSARGLMPNQCRTLRFPKPEVPEGVYQLVVVSETDAGERFGVTQEMRWEN
;
A
#
# COMPACT_ATOMS: atom_id res chain seq x y z
N MET A 1 36.78 -51.15 6.10
CA MET A 1 36.34 -49.75 6.27
C MET A 1 34.86 -49.67 6.06
N LYS A 2 34.07 -49.45 7.14
CA LYS A 2 32.60 -49.27 7.04
C LYS A 2 32.32 -47.79 7.04
N PHE A 3 31.79 -47.27 5.91
CA PHE A 3 31.29 -45.90 5.81
C PHE A 3 29.88 -45.82 6.39
N THR A 4 29.73 -45.12 7.52
CA THR A 4 28.46 -44.78 8.10
C THR A 4 27.96 -43.49 7.47
N THR A 5 26.96 -43.61 6.60
CA THR A 5 26.30 -42.42 5.99
C THR A 5 25.35 -41.83 7.01
N VAL A 6 25.68 -40.63 7.53
CA VAL A 6 24.77 -39.84 8.40
C VAL A 6 23.83 -39.08 7.51
N PHE A 7 22.54 -39.44 7.57
CA PHE A 7 21.44 -38.77 6.87
C PHE A 7 20.99 -37.57 7.71
N PHE A 8 21.37 -36.35 7.30
CA PHE A 8 20.86 -35.11 7.91
C PHE A 8 19.42 -34.88 7.43
N LEU A 9 18.44 -35.14 8.31
CA LEU A 9 17.05 -34.77 8.07
C LEU A 9 16.93 -33.25 8.26
N LEU A 10 16.90 -32.49 7.16
CA LEU A 10 16.50 -31.08 7.20
C LEU A 10 15.02 -30.99 7.54
N CYS A 11 14.71 -30.72 8.80
CA CYS A 11 13.37 -30.36 9.24
C CYS A 11 13.11 -28.93 8.74
N SER A 12 12.41 -28.78 7.61
CA SER A 12 11.90 -27.49 7.13
C SER A 12 10.79 -27.04 8.09
N VAL A 13 11.14 -26.10 8.97
CA VAL A 13 10.15 -25.40 9.80
C VAL A 13 9.35 -24.49 8.87
N VAL A 14 8.13 -24.92 8.53
CA VAL A 14 7.18 -24.06 7.79
C VAL A 14 6.65 -23.04 8.79
N THR A 15 7.22 -21.84 8.79
CA THR A 15 6.69 -20.71 9.55
C THR A 15 5.41 -20.24 8.87
N ASN A 16 4.26 -20.68 9.35
CA ASN A 16 2.97 -20.14 8.94
C ASN A 16 2.79 -18.74 9.55
N ALA A 17 2.40 -17.75 8.74
CA ALA A 17 1.98 -16.45 9.26
C ALA A 17 0.78 -16.67 10.20
N GLN A 18 0.89 -16.23 11.45
CA GLN A 18 -0.14 -16.50 12.47
C GLN A 18 -1.51 -15.92 12.07
N LEU A 19 -1.58 -14.64 11.72
CA LEU A 19 -2.83 -14.01 11.27
C LEU A 19 -2.85 -13.85 9.76
N LEU A 20 -3.95 -14.17 9.11
CA LEU A 20 -4.20 -14.00 7.67
C LEU A 20 -5.41 -13.11 7.47
N VAL A 21 -5.31 -12.13 6.57
CA VAL A 21 -6.43 -11.31 6.08
C VAL A 21 -6.82 -11.82 4.71
N GLN A 22 -8.01 -12.44 4.59
CA GLN A 22 -8.47 -13.09 3.36
C GLN A 22 -9.30 -12.17 2.45
N SER A 23 -9.88 -11.09 3.00
CA SER A 23 -10.78 -10.16 2.29
C SER A 23 -10.06 -9.12 1.44
N GLY A 24 -8.73 -9.17 1.35
CA GLY A 24 -7.90 -8.15 0.72
C GLY A 24 -7.62 -6.97 1.65
N LEU A 25 -6.61 -6.17 1.27
CA LEU A 25 -6.12 -5.05 2.09
C LEU A 25 -6.60 -3.68 1.60
N THR A 26 -7.46 -3.62 0.59
CA THR A 26 -7.98 -2.35 0.06
C THR A 26 -9.44 -2.52 -0.35
N HIS A 27 -10.30 -1.72 0.25
CA HIS A 27 -11.73 -1.66 -0.04
C HIS A 27 -12.09 -0.31 -0.65
N ARG A 28 -12.58 -0.33 -1.89
CA ARG A 28 -13.11 0.86 -2.56
C ARG A 28 -14.62 0.92 -2.36
N LEU A 29 -15.09 2.03 -1.78
CA LEU A 29 -16.47 2.24 -1.43
C LEU A 29 -17.06 3.37 -2.27
N SER A 30 -18.15 3.10 -2.97
CA SER A 30 -18.93 4.11 -3.67
C SER A 30 -20.35 4.07 -3.11
N VAL A 31 -20.65 5.02 -2.25
CA VAL A 31 -21.92 5.15 -1.52
C VAL A 31 -22.32 6.61 -1.57
N VAL A 32 -23.59 6.92 -1.85
CA VAL A 32 -24.07 8.30 -1.81
C VAL A 32 -23.96 8.87 -0.38
N PRO A 33 -23.69 10.18 -0.21
CA PRO A 33 -23.69 10.80 1.11
C PRO A 33 -24.99 10.51 1.88
N GLY A 34 -24.87 10.10 3.15
CA GLY A 34 -25.96 9.60 3.98
C GLY A 34 -26.28 8.11 3.83
N GLY A 35 -25.75 7.43 2.81
CA GLY A 35 -25.93 6.01 2.63
C GLY A 35 -24.99 5.15 3.49
N THR A 36 -25.31 3.87 3.63
CA THR A 36 -24.56 2.93 4.44
C THR A 36 -24.13 1.70 3.63
N LYS A 37 -23.03 1.07 4.04
CA LYS A 37 -22.55 -0.19 3.49
C LYS A 37 -21.91 -1.03 4.59
N LEU A 38 -22.15 -2.35 4.58
CA LEU A 38 -21.41 -3.31 5.40
C LEU A 38 -20.24 -3.86 4.59
N VAL A 39 -19.05 -3.84 5.18
CA VAL A 39 -17.83 -4.38 4.58
C VAL A 39 -17.36 -5.54 5.45
N PRO A 40 -17.43 -6.78 4.96
CA PRO A 40 -16.93 -7.93 5.68
C PRO A 40 -15.40 -8.00 5.56
N ILE A 41 -14.72 -8.18 6.68
CA ILE A 41 -13.29 -8.42 6.78
C ILE A 41 -13.10 -9.84 7.31
N SER A 42 -12.59 -10.72 6.46
CA SER A 42 -12.33 -12.11 6.83
C SER A 42 -10.92 -12.24 7.37
N LEU A 43 -10.83 -12.73 8.61
CA LEU A 43 -9.59 -12.98 9.34
C LEU A 43 -9.49 -14.46 9.67
N LYS A 44 -8.29 -15.05 9.55
CA LYS A 44 -8.03 -16.43 9.91
C LYS A 44 -6.79 -16.53 10.79
N ASN A 45 -6.87 -17.28 11.85
CA ASN A 45 -5.70 -17.72 12.59
C ASN A 45 -5.10 -18.94 11.88
N GLY A 46 -3.96 -18.76 11.20
CA GLY A 46 -3.22 -19.84 10.53
C GLY A 46 -2.18 -20.53 11.42
N GLY A 47 -2.02 -20.10 12.67
CA GLY A 47 -1.10 -20.66 13.63
C GLY A 47 -1.75 -21.70 14.56
N ASP A 48 -0.94 -22.25 15.45
CA ASP A 48 -1.32 -23.30 16.39
C ASP A 48 -1.71 -22.78 17.79
N GLU A 49 -1.60 -21.44 17.99
CA GLU A 49 -1.89 -20.79 19.27
C GLU A 49 -3.05 -19.80 19.14
N PRO A 50 -3.83 -19.58 20.23
CA PRO A 50 -4.87 -18.54 20.23
C PRO A 50 -4.25 -17.14 20.07
N LEU A 51 -4.86 -16.33 19.19
CA LEU A 51 -4.43 -14.95 18.92
C LEU A 51 -5.43 -13.96 19.50
N LEU A 52 -4.93 -13.02 20.31
CA LEU A 52 -5.66 -11.81 20.64
C LEU A 52 -5.50 -10.83 19.50
N CYS A 53 -6.63 -10.48 18.88
CA CYS A 53 -6.71 -9.49 17.78
C CYS A 53 -7.29 -8.19 18.30
N THR A 54 -6.61 -7.07 18.00
CA THR A 54 -7.07 -5.72 18.34
C THR A 54 -7.26 -4.92 17.06
N LEU A 55 -8.41 -4.28 16.92
CA LEU A 55 -8.83 -3.50 15.77
C LEU A 55 -8.82 -2.00 16.12
N THR A 56 -8.10 -1.20 15.34
CA THR A 56 -8.00 0.24 15.57
C THR A 56 -8.24 1.02 14.28
N LEU A 57 -9.16 1.98 14.31
CA LEU A 57 -9.35 2.91 13.21
C LEU A 57 -8.24 3.97 13.20
N SER A 58 -7.76 4.30 12.01
CA SER A 58 -6.62 5.19 11.82
C SER A 58 -6.77 5.97 10.52
N ASP A 59 -6.21 7.16 10.48
CA ASP A 59 -5.98 7.87 9.25
C ASP A 59 -4.69 7.40 8.58
N VAL A 60 -4.59 7.62 7.28
CA VAL A 60 -3.41 7.27 6.50
C VAL A 60 -2.97 8.43 5.61
N VAL A 61 -1.70 8.75 5.66
CA VAL A 61 -1.05 9.71 4.77
C VAL A 61 0.11 9.04 4.04
N SER A 62 0.32 9.42 2.78
CA SER A 62 1.45 8.97 1.99
C SER A 62 2.55 10.02 2.01
N HIS A 63 3.77 9.61 2.31
CA HIS A 63 4.96 10.44 2.16
C HIS A 63 5.70 10.03 0.89
N CYS A 64 6.34 11.00 0.23
CA CYS A 64 7.08 10.76 -1.02
C CYS A 64 8.09 9.62 -0.89
N ASP A 65 8.85 9.60 0.18
CA ASP A 65 10.03 8.77 0.33
C ASP A 65 9.84 7.56 1.27
N SER A 66 8.95 7.68 2.28
CA SER A 66 8.79 6.69 3.35
C SER A 66 7.55 5.82 3.24
N GLY A 67 6.69 6.04 2.24
CA GLY A 67 5.45 5.28 2.07
C GLY A 67 4.30 5.78 2.94
N TYR A 68 3.57 4.88 3.60
CA TYR A 68 2.42 5.25 4.43
C TYR A 68 2.81 5.51 5.88
N ARG A 69 2.19 6.54 6.46
CA ARG A 69 2.19 6.82 7.88
C ARG A 69 0.76 6.78 8.40
N TYR A 70 0.55 6.08 9.49
CA TYR A 70 -0.75 5.96 10.15
C TYR A 70 -0.81 6.97 11.30
N LEU A 71 -1.93 7.70 11.35
CA LEU A 71 -2.20 8.75 12.33
C LEU A 71 -3.46 8.38 13.13
N PRO A 72 -3.69 8.97 14.31
CA PRO A 72 -4.95 8.81 14.99
C PRO A 72 -6.15 9.13 14.09
N ALA A 73 -7.27 8.44 14.28
CA ALA A 73 -8.49 8.68 13.51
C ALA A 73 -8.95 10.14 13.63
N GLY A 74 -9.33 10.75 12.49
CA GLY A 74 -9.76 12.15 12.44
C GLY A 74 -8.61 13.18 12.37
N SER A 75 -7.37 12.74 12.16
CA SER A 75 -6.20 13.64 12.03
C SER A 75 -6.12 14.36 10.69
N THR A 76 -6.88 13.92 9.68
CA THR A 76 -6.86 14.52 8.34
C THR A 76 -8.24 15.00 7.92
N ASP A 77 -8.28 16.04 7.09
CA ASP A 77 -9.53 16.61 6.56
C ASP A 77 -10.30 15.63 5.64
N GLU A 78 -9.60 14.66 5.06
CA GLU A 78 -10.21 13.61 4.24
C GLU A 78 -10.41 12.30 5.01
N SER A 79 -10.43 12.37 6.35
CA SER A 79 -10.71 11.19 7.17
C SER A 79 -12.17 10.73 7.01
N CYS A 80 -12.35 9.43 6.82
CA CYS A 80 -13.66 8.78 6.98
C CYS A 80 -13.68 7.79 8.16
N ALA A 81 -12.71 7.87 9.06
CA ALA A 81 -12.64 6.97 10.21
C ALA A 81 -13.86 7.09 11.12
N ALA A 82 -14.39 8.32 11.33
CA ALA A 82 -15.59 8.56 12.11
C ALA A 82 -16.89 8.01 11.44
N TRP A 83 -16.84 7.63 10.17
CA TRP A 83 -17.96 7.02 9.44
C TRP A 83 -17.97 5.50 9.56
N MET A 84 -16.97 4.94 10.21
CA MET A 84 -16.78 3.51 10.37
C MET A 84 -17.12 3.10 11.80
N GLN A 85 -17.88 2.02 11.92
CA GLN A 85 -18.23 1.40 13.19
C GLN A 85 -17.82 -0.05 13.15
N LEU A 86 -17.15 -0.50 14.19
CA LEU A 86 -16.76 -1.88 14.42
C LEU A 86 -17.74 -2.53 15.38
N GLU A 87 -18.13 -3.78 15.10
CA GLU A 87 -18.97 -4.55 16.04
C GLU A 87 -18.16 -4.93 17.30
N GLN A 88 -16.87 -5.17 17.13
CA GLN A 88 -15.92 -5.51 18.21
C GLN A 88 -14.56 -4.88 17.89
N GLU A 89 -13.89 -4.37 18.90
CA GLU A 89 -12.53 -3.82 18.76
C GLU A 89 -11.46 -4.82 19.22
N GLU A 90 -11.85 -5.83 20.01
CA GLU A 90 -10.93 -6.84 20.49
C GLU A 90 -11.63 -8.21 20.59
N PHE A 91 -10.94 -9.27 20.19
CA PHE A 91 -11.41 -10.65 20.28
C PHE A 91 -10.27 -11.64 20.18
N VAL A 92 -10.51 -12.86 20.63
CA VAL A 92 -9.58 -13.99 20.48
C VAL A 92 -10.00 -14.84 19.30
N LEU A 93 -9.03 -15.25 18.47
CA LEU A 93 -9.16 -16.28 17.43
C LEU A 93 -8.48 -17.57 17.90
N ALA A 94 -9.23 -18.64 18.01
CA ALA A 94 -8.66 -19.97 18.26
C ALA A 94 -7.78 -20.42 17.07
N PRO A 95 -6.88 -21.39 17.27
CA PRO A 95 -6.12 -21.99 16.17
C PRO A 95 -7.03 -22.48 15.03
N GLY A 96 -6.71 -22.09 13.80
CA GLY A 96 -7.49 -22.44 12.61
C GLY A 96 -8.83 -21.70 12.46
N GLU A 97 -9.26 -20.92 13.46
CA GLU A 97 -10.54 -20.20 13.42
C GLU A 97 -10.55 -19.13 12.31
N GLU A 98 -11.67 -19.09 11.58
CA GLU A 98 -12.01 -18.01 10.65
C GLU A 98 -13.12 -17.16 11.25
N ARG A 99 -12.96 -15.83 11.21
CA ARG A 99 -13.95 -14.88 11.70
C ARG A 99 -14.15 -13.75 10.69
N VAL A 100 -15.41 -13.40 10.47
CA VAL A 100 -15.80 -12.24 9.67
C VAL A 100 -16.16 -11.10 10.60
N VAL A 101 -15.33 -10.06 10.60
CA VAL A 101 -15.61 -8.80 11.28
C VAL A 101 -16.36 -7.90 10.31
N LYS A 102 -17.50 -7.36 10.73
CA LYS A 102 -18.29 -6.45 9.90
C LYS A 102 -17.94 -5.01 10.26
N VAL A 103 -17.48 -4.25 9.27
CA VAL A 103 -17.28 -2.81 9.37
C VAL A 103 -18.50 -2.13 8.76
N ARG A 104 -19.28 -1.44 9.58
CA ARG A 104 -20.38 -0.61 9.10
C ARG A 104 -19.82 0.75 8.68
N PHE A 105 -19.90 1.05 7.40
CA PHE A 105 -19.55 2.33 6.83
C PHE A 105 -20.81 3.16 6.58
N ALA A 106 -20.89 4.37 7.16
CA ALA A 106 -22.00 5.30 6.99
C ALA A 106 -21.46 6.61 6.44
N ALA A 107 -21.58 6.83 5.12
CA ALA A 107 -21.07 8.03 4.47
C ALA A 107 -21.75 9.28 5.07
N GLN A 108 -20.96 10.26 5.47
CA GLN A 108 -21.47 11.49 6.08
C GLN A 108 -22.46 12.19 5.14
N ALA A 109 -23.64 12.52 5.67
CA ALA A 109 -24.63 13.29 4.93
C ALA A 109 -24.10 14.69 4.58
N GLY A 110 -24.34 15.13 3.35
CA GLY A 110 -23.87 16.44 2.87
C GLY A 110 -22.37 16.51 2.61
N TYR A 111 -21.62 15.40 2.62
CA TYR A 111 -20.19 15.42 2.30
C TYR A 111 -19.96 15.90 0.88
N ALA A 112 -19.24 17.01 0.73
CA ALA A 112 -19.08 17.75 -0.51
C ALA A 112 -17.70 17.54 -1.20
N ARG A 113 -16.87 16.60 -0.72
CA ARG A 113 -15.59 16.27 -1.37
C ARG A 113 -15.71 15.00 -2.19
N ALA A 114 -14.82 14.82 -3.17
CA ALA A 114 -14.84 13.68 -4.08
C ALA A 114 -14.48 12.35 -3.42
N GLY A 115 -13.68 12.37 -2.36
CA GLY A 115 -13.23 11.16 -1.68
C GLY A 115 -12.84 11.40 -0.24
N ALA A 116 -12.80 10.31 0.51
CA ALA A 116 -12.28 10.26 1.88
C ALA A 116 -11.58 8.90 2.09
N ARG A 117 -10.77 8.80 3.13
CA ARG A 117 -10.00 7.59 3.40
C ARG A 117 -9.82 7.34 4.89
N ALA A 118 -9.66 6.08 5.23
CA ALA A 118 -9.25 5.63 6.55
C ALA A 118 -8.57 4.27 6.44
N SER A 119 -8.02 3.79 7.53
CA SER A 119 -7.47 2.44 7.64
C SER A 119 -7.99 1.76 8.89
N LEU A 120 -8.20 0.46 8.79
CA LEU A 120 -8.38 -0.43 9.91
C LEU A 120 -7.04 -1.13 10.16
N LEU A 121 -6.42 -0.86 11.28
CA LEU A 121 -5.24 -1.56 11.74
C LEU A 121 -5.68 -2.81 12.50
N VAL A 122 -5.16 -3.96 12.10
CA VAL A 122 -5.41 -5.25 12.76
C VAL A 122 -4.09 -5.70 13.36
N ASP A 123 -3.98 -5.59 14.66
CA ASP A 123 -2.85 -6.09 15.43
C ASP A 123 -3.19 -7.48 15.96
N SER A 124 -2.22 -8.38 15.95
CA SER A 124 -2.36 -9.70 16.55
C SER A 124 -1.17 -10.05 17.44
N ARG A 125 -1.46 -10.73 18.55
CA ARG A 125 -0.46 -11.29 19.46
C ARG A 125 -0.96 -12.59 20.06
N PRO A 126 -0.10 -13.55 20.42
CA PRO A 126 -0.49 -14.70 21.22
C PRO A 126 -1.18 -14.25 22.52
N VAL A 127 -2.16 -15.03 22.98
CA VAL A 127 -2.85 -14.77 24.26
C VAL A 127 -1.92 -15.02 25.43
N GLU A 128 -1.13 -16.09 25.35
CA GLU A 128 -0.14 -16.42 26.36
C GLU A 128 1.18 -15.67 26.09
N GLU A 129 1.78 -15.14 27.15
CA GLU A 129 3.10 -14.53 27.05
C GLU A 129 4.17 -15.62 26.98
N GLU A 130 4.81 -15.77 25.84
CA GLU A 130 5.95 -16.64 25.67
C GLU A 130 7.18 -16.18 26.48
N PRO A 131 8.08 -17.13 26.84
CA PRO A 131 9.31 -16.83 27.55
C PRO A 131 10.17 -15.75 26.86
N ALA A 132 10.86 -14.95 27.62
CA ALA A 132 11.64 -13.79 27.13
C ALA A 132 12.76 -14.12 26.12
N ASN A 133 13.11 -15.38 25.94
CA ASN A 133 14.24 -15.84 25.12
C ASN A 133 13.85 -16.23 23.67
N GLN A 134 12.61 -15.97 23.23
CA GLN A 134 12.17 -16.30 21.89
C GLN A 134 11.99 -15.03 21.03
N LEU A 135 12.23 -15.18 19.71
CA LEU A 135 11.99 -14.12 18.76
C LEU A 135 10.47 -13.90 18.61
N LYS A 136 9.96 -12.73 19.00
CA LYS A 136 8.53 -12.39 18.89
C LYS A 136 8.28 -11.63 17.59
N LEU A 137 7.56 -12.26 16.67
CA LEU A 137 7.08 -11.60 15.45
C LEU A 137 5.67 -11.07 15.70
N ARG A 138 5.51 -9.74 15.64
CA ARG A 138 4.19 -9.08 15.65
C ARG A 138 3.86 -8.63 14.24
N VAL A 139 2.73 -9.05 13.75
CA VAL A 139 2.23 -8.66 12.42
C VAL A 139 1.08 -7.68 12.62
N ARG A 140 1.21 -6.51 11.98
CA ARG A 140 0.13 -5.55 11.86
C ARG A 140 -0.32 -5.47 10.41
N TYR A 141 -1.58 -5.74 10.17
CA TYR A 141 -2.19 -5.47 8.88
C TYR A 141 -2.85 -4.09 8.87
N ALA A 142 -2.71 -3.38 7.77
CA ALA A 142 -3.44 -2.15 7.53
C ALA A 142 -4.39 -2.37 6.35
N ILE A 143 -5.67 -2.34 6.64
CA ILE A 143 -6.75 -2.50 5.66
C ILE A 143 -7.27 -1.10 5.32
N HIS A 144 -7.10 -0.71 4.06
CA HIS A 144 -7.41 0.64 3.60
C HIS A 144 -8.85 0.73 3.08
N PHE A 145 -9.55 1.77 3.47
CA PHE A 145 -10.87 2.13 2.99
C PHE A 145 -10.77 3.43 2.19
N HIS A 146 -11.10 3.37 0.92
CA HIS A 146 -11.12 4.50 0.00
C HIS A 146 -12.56 4.76 -0.40
N TYR A 147 -13.14 5.81 0.18
CA TYR A 147 -14.46 6.27 -0.17
C TYR A 147 -14.40 7.18 -1.38
N ARG A 148 -15.32 6.98 -2.32
CA ARG A 148 -15.57 7.86 -3.45
C ARG A 148 -17.03 8.33 -3.40
N ASN A 149 -17.21 9.64 -3.42
CA ASN A 149 -18.52 10.24 -3.57
C ASN A 149 -18.98 10.13 -5.04
N PRO A 150 -20.02 9.33 -5.34
CA PRO A 150 -20.47 9.13 -6.73
C PRO A 150 -21.13 10.37 -7.35
N LEU A 151 -21.49 11.37 -6.53
CA LEU A 151 -22.12 12.62 -6.98
C LEU A 151 -21.10 13.67 -7.42
N ILE A 152 -19.80 13.44 -7.20
CA ILE A 152 -18.76 14.40 -7.53
C ILE A 152 -17.85 13.82 -8.61
N SER A 153 -17.65 14.58 -9.68
CA SER A 153 -16.73 14.20 -10.75
C SER A 153 -15.30 14.05 -10.25
N GLY A 154 -14.69 12.92 -10.58
CA GLY A 154 -13.28 12.68 -10.29
C GLY A 154 -12.39 13.47 -11.26
N VAL A 155 -11.45 14.22 -10.71
CA VAL A 155 -10.39 14.91 -11.48
C VAL A 155 -9.06 14.24 -11.15
N VAL A 156 -8.38 13.74 -12.17
CA VAL A 156 -7.02 13.21 -12.07
C VAL A 156 -6.05 14.29 -12.55
N ALA A 157 -5.11 14.66 -11.70
CA ALA A 157 -4.07 15.62 -12.02
C ALA A 157 -2.74 15.16 -11.41
N LEU A 158 -1.97 14.43 -12.19
CA LEU A 158 -0.66 13.96 -11.78
C LEU A 158 0.42 14.94 -12.25
N ARG A 159 1.31 15.30 -11.33
CA ARG A 159 2.46 16.15 -11.62
C ARG A 159 3.74 15.46 -11.20
N ALA A 160 4.70 15.36 -12.10
CA ALA A 160 6.06 15.02 -11.74
C ALA A 160 6.72 16.22 -11.06
N GLU A 161 7.25 16.03 -9.86
CA GLU A 161 7.86 17.10 -9.07
C GLU A 161 9.39 17.09 -9.21
N ARG A 162 10.03 15.94 -9.04
CA ARG A 162 11.48 15.81 -9.11
C ARG A 162 11.92 14.41 -9.47
N LEU A 163 13.11 14.32 -10.05
CA LEU A 163 13.84 13.09 -10.27
C LEU A 163 14.85 12.92 -9.13
N GLU A 164 14.91 11.73 -8.57
CA GLU A 164 15.84 11.39 -7.48
C GLU A 164 16.65 10.16 -7.85
N TRP A 165 17.96 10.23 -7.59
CA TRP A 165 18.82 9.07 -7.62
C TRP A 165 19.12 8.59 -6.18
N VAL A 166 18.74 7.36 -5.85
CA VAL A 166 18.97 6.78 -4.52
C VAL A 166 20.06 5.72 -4.65
N ARG A 167 21.34 6.16 -4.56
CA ARG A 167 22.52 5.31 -4.74
C ARG A 167 22.55 4.10 -3.81
N GLU A 168 22.17 4.29 -2.54
CA GLU A 168 22.23 3.26 -1.50
C GLU A 168 21.28 2.07 -1.74
N ARG A 169 20.30 2.21 -2.62
CA ARG A 169 19.26 1.22 -2.89
C ARG A 169 19.21 0.78 -4.35
N ASP A 170 20.18 1.22 -5.13
CA ASP A 170 20.35 0.84 -6.54
C ASP A 170 19.08 1.05 -7.42
N PHE A 171 18.36 2.12 -7.15
CA PHE A 171 17.22 2.53 -7.97
C PHE A 171 17.21 4.06 -8.18
N TRP A 172 16.55 4.49 -9.24
CA TRP A 172 16.18 5.88 -9.40
C TRP A 172 14.67 6.07 -9.27
N GLY A 173 14.26 7.24 -8.85
CA GLY A 173 12.88 7.53 -8.55
C GLY A 173 12.38 8.81 -9.18
N LEU A 174 11.14 8.80 -9.66
CA LEU A 174 10.42 9.99 -10.08
C LEU A 174 9.33 10.26 -9.05
N VAL A 175 9.39 11.43 -8.42
CA VAL A 175 8.39 11.85 -7.44
C VAL A 175 7.19 12.42 -8.17
N PHE A 176 6.03 11.79 -7.99
CA PHE A 176 4.74 12.27 -8.47
C PHE A 176 3.91 12.82 -7.32
N GLN A 177 3.24 13.93 -7.57
CA GLN A 177 2.19 14.47 -6.72
C GLN A 177 0.84 14.30 -7.43
N ASN A 178 -0.17 13.86 -6.70
CA ASN A 178 -1.55 13.90 -7.18
C ASN A 178 -2.21 15.20 -6.71
N ARG A 179 -2.43 16.11 -7.63
CA ARG A 179 -3.16 17.37 -7.40
C ARG A 179 -4.64 17.28 -7.75
N GLY A 180 -5.10 16.10 -8.13
CA GLY A 180 -6.50 15.80 -8.35
C GLY A 180 -7.27 15.54 -7.05
N ASN A 181 -8.50 15.11 -7.18
CA ASN A 181 -9.40 14.86 -6.05
C ASN A 181 -9.79 13.38 -5.89
N VAL A 182 -9.18 12.47 -6.68
CA VAL A 182 -9.39 11.02 -6.61
C VAL A 182 -8.07 10.27 -6.54
N ASP A 183 -8.06 9.14 -5.83
CA ASP A 183 -6.92 8.24 -5.83
C ASP A 183 -6.84 7.44 -7.13
N ARG A 184 -5.61 7.13 -7.56
CA ARG A 184 -5.35 6.31 -8.76
C ARG A 184 -4.16 5.39 -8.52
N VAL A 185 -4.28 4.15 -9.00
CA VAL A 185 -3.11 3.30 -9.22
C VAL A 185 -2.45 3.78 -10.50
N VAL A 186 -1.15 3.96 -10.45
CA VAL A 186 -0.37 4.49 -11.57
C VAL A 186 0.66 3.45 -11.98
N ARG A 187 0.66 3.10 -13.26
CA ARG A 187 1.71 2.32 -13.92
C ARG A 187 2.54 3.27 -14.77
N SER A 188 3.84 3.22 -14.63
CA SER A 188 4.74 4.13 -15.34
C SER A 188 5.82 3.34 -16.07
N HIS A 189 6.06 3.71 -17.31
CA HIS A 189 7.15 3.20 -18.15
C HIS A 189 8.14 4.33 -18.38
N ALA A 190 9.39 4.07 -18.06
CA ALA A 190 10.49 5.00 -18.27
C ALA A 190 11.40 4.50 -19.37
N LYS A 191 11.87 5.41 -20.21
CA LYS A 191 12.89 5.16 -21.24
C LYS A 191 13.97 6.20 -21.15
N LEU A 192 15.23 5.80 -21.34
CA LEU A 192 16.32 6.70 -21.62
C LEU A 192 16.66 6.60 -23.10
N LEU A 193 16.80 7.76 -23.74
CA LEU A 193 17.22 7.90 -25.12
C LEU A 193 18.61 8.55 -25.15
N ASP A 194 19.50 8.03 -25.98
CA ASP A 194 20.80 8.64 -26.23
C ASP A 194 20.68 9.90 -27.11
N GLY A 195 21.79 10.57 -27.37
CA GLY A 195 21.86 11.77 -28.20
C GLY A 195 21.42 11.56 -29.68
N ARG A 196 21.20 10.31 -30.09
CA ARG A 196 20.69 9.93 -31.43
C ARG A 196 19.21 9.54 -31.37
N GLY A 197 18.56 9.62 -30.20
CA GLY A 197 17.18 9.22 -30.00
C GLY A 197 16.96 7.72 -29.90
N LYS A 198 18.02 6.91 -29.77
CA LYS A 198 17.90 5.46 -29.56
C LYS A 198 17.58 5.16 -28.10
N VAL A 199 16.62 4.28 -27.87
CA VAL A 199 16.31 3.78 -26.51
C VAL A 199 17.45 2.88 -26.03
N VAL A 200 18.08 3.28 -24.94
CA VAL A 200 19.20 2.55 -24.29
C VAL A 200 18.81 1.93 -22.96
N TYR A 201 17.68 2.32 -22.40
CA TYR A 201 17.10 1.76 -21.18
C TYR A 201 15.58 1.78 -21.24
N SER A 202 14.94 0.77 -20.64
CA SER A 202 13.50 0.73 -20.41
C SER A 202 13.22 0.10 -19.05
N GLY A 203 12.41 0.77 -18.23
CA GLY A 203 12.03 0.31 -16.90
C GLY A 203 10.54 0.54 -16.64
N GLU A 204 9.99 -0.25 -15.73
CA GLU A 204 8.59 -0.13 -15.29
C GLU A 204 8.50 0.06 -13.78
N SER A 205 7.53 0.84 -13.34
CA SER A 205 7.17 1.02 -11.93
C SER A 205 5.65 1.08 -11.77
N VAL A 206 5.14 0.43 -10.74
CA VAL A 206 3.71 0.40 -10.41
C VAL A 206 3.48 0.89 -9.00
N SER A 207 2.61 1.89 -8.84
CA SER A 207 2.16 2.32 -7.52
C SER A 207 1.01 1.43 -7.03
N ALA A 208 1.34 0.21 -6.60
CA ALA A 208 0.36 -0.83 -6.25
C ALA A 208 -0.74 -0.40 -5.24
N ARG A 209 -0.48 0.62 -4.43
CA ARG A 209 -1.41 1.10 -3.39
C ARG A 209 -2.14 2.40 -3.73
N GLY A 210 -1.98 2.89 -4.96
CA GLY A 210 -2.57 4.15 -5.41
C GLY A 210 -1.78 5.40 -4.96
N LEU A 211 -1.97 6.47 -5.71
CA LEU A 211 -1.48 7.81 -5.41
C LEU A 211 -2.68 8.65 -4.97
N MET A 212 -2.72 8.97 -3.68
CA MET A 212 -3.87 9.64 -3.05
C MET A 212 -3.88 11.14 -3.37
N PRO A 213 -5.07 11.79 -3.35
CA PRO A 213 -5.19 13.24 -3.52
C PRO A 213 -4.29 14.01 -2.56
N ASN A 214 -3.70 15.10 -3.04
CA ASN A 214 -2.80 16.00 -2.31
C ASN A 214 -1.56 15.32 -1.69
N GLN A 215 -1.26 14.10 -2.13
CA GLN A 215 -0.10 13.35 -1.66
C GLN A 215 0.86 13.05 -2.79
N CYS A 216 2.09 12.74 -2.41
CA CYS A 216 3.16 12.39 -3.33
C CYS A 216 3.65 10.96 -3.11
N ARG A 217 4.33 10.45 -4.12
CA ARG A 217 4.98 9.14 -4.08
C ARG A 217 6.15 9.09 -5.03
N THR A 218 7.22 8.44 -4.62
CA THR A 218 8.33 8.10 -5.49
C THR A 218 8.03 6.81 -6.23
N LEU A 219 7.92 6.88 -7.54
CA LEU A 219 7.91 5.72 -8.43
C LEU A 219 9.36 5.29 -8.67
N ARG A 220 9.66 4.05 -8.32
CA ARG A 220 11.03 3.51 -8.32
C ARG A 220 11.24 2.67 -9.56
N PHE A 221 12.36 2.91 -10.22
CA PHE A 221 12.78 2.17 -11.42
C PHE A 221 14.15 1.53 -11.17
N PRO A 222 14.41 0.34 -11.71
CA PRO A 222 15.72 -0.29 -11.62
C PRO A 222 16.82 0.62 -12.14
N LYS A 223 18.03 0.45 -11.63
CA LYS A 223 19.21 1.15 -12.12
C LYS A 223 19.43 0.87 -13.60
N PRO A 224 19.63 1.89 -14.45
CA PRO A 224 19.99 1.66 -15.83
C PRO A 224 21.46 1.22 -15.94
N GLU A 225 21.70 0.20 -16.74
CA GLU A 225 23.05 -0.22 -17.11
C GLU A 225 23.49 0.52 -18.38
N VAL A 226 23.78 1.81 -18.23
CA VAL A 226 24.21 2.68 -19.33
C VAL A 226 25.49 3.43 -18.93
N PRO A 227 26.35 3.81 -19.90
CA PRO A 227 27.53 4.65 -19.63
C PRO A 227 27.14 5.99 -18.99
N GLU A 228 28.11 6.62 -18.33
CA GLU A 228 27.95 8.01 -17.90
C GLU A 228 27.69 8.90 -19.10
N GLY A 229 26.76 9.84 -18.95
CA GLY A 229 26.38 10.71 -20.05
C GLY A 229 25.08 11.47 -19.83
N VAL A 230 24.70 12.20 -20.87
CA VAL A 230 23.46 12.95 -20.90
C VAL A 230 22.45 12.18 -21.76
N TYR A 231 21.27 11.97 -21.19
CA TYR A 231 20.18 11.21 -21.80
C TYR A 231 18.89 12.01 -21.75
N GLN A 232 17.98 11.72 -22.67
CA GLN A 232 16.61 12.18 -22.58
C GLN A 232 15.78 11.12 -21.85
N LEU A 233 15.27 11.47 -20.66
CA LEU A 233 14.30 10.65 -19.94
C LEU A 233 12.91 10.94 -20.47
N VAL A 234 12.19 9.89 -20.85
CA VAL A 234 10.78 9.91 -21.19
C VAL A 234 10.04 8.95 -20.26
N VAL A 235 9.09 9.47 -19.46
CA VAL A 235 8.22 8.65 -18.62
C VAL A 235 6.79 8.83 -19.08
N VAL A 236 6.12 7.72 -19.36
CA VAL A 236 4.69 7.68 -19.64
C VAL A 236 4.01 6.92 -18.50
N SER A 237 3.06 7.58 -17.88
CA SER A 237 2.27 7.05 -16.75
C SER A 237 0.84 6.87 -17.19
N GLU A 238 0.25 5.71 -16.87
CA GLU A 238 -1.16 5.40 -17.13
C GLU A 238 -1.82 5.03 -15.80
N THR A 239 -3.03 5.52 -15.58
CA THR A 239 -3.83 5.20 -14.40
C THR A 239 -4.70 3.97 -14.65
N ASP A 240 -5.22 3.39 -13.57
CA ASP A 240 -6.20 2.30 -13.59
C ASP A 240 -7.53 2.67 -14.27
N ALA A 241 -7.76 3.95 -14.56
CA ALA A 241 -8.91 4.45 -15.30
C ALA A 241 -8.56 4.87 -16.75
N GLY A 242 -7.30 4.65 -17.19
CA GLY A 242 -6.84 4.90 -18.57
C GLY A 242 -6.36 6.33 -18.85
N GLU A 243 -6.32 7.22 -17.85
CA GLU A 243 -5.73 8.55 -18.06
C GLU A 243 -4.22 8.42 -18.23
N ARG A 244 -3.64 9.20 -19.18
CA ARG A 244 -2.21 9.15 -19.50
C ARG A 244 -1.54 10.49 -19.24
N PHE A 245 -0.33 10.40 -18.70
CA PHE A 245 0.52 11.56 -18.37
C PHE A 245 1.93 11.27 -18.88
N GLY A 246 2.56 12.28 -19.48
CA GLY A 246 3.93 12.20 -19.97
C GLY A 246 4.84 13.20 -19.28
N VAL A 247 6.08 12.78 -19.04
CA VAL A 247 7.18 13.65 -18.58
C VAL A 247 8.37 13.39 -19.47
N THR A 248 8.97 14.47 -19.95
CA THR A 248 10.23 14.42 -20.70
C THR A 248 11.19 15.43 -20.08
N GLN A 249 12.39 14.97 -19.72
CA GLN A 249 13.45 15.84 -19.20
C GLN A 249 14.82 15.31 -19.54
N GLU A 250 15.82 16.20 -19.54
CA GLU A 250 17.21 15.82 -19.61
C GLU A 250 17.65 15.19 -18.29
N MET A 251 18.40 14.11 -18.37
CA MET A 251 18.95 13.38 -17.23
C MET A 251 20.45 13.16 -17.44
N ARG A 252 21.26 13.67 -16.51
CA ARG A 252 22.67 13.34 -16.45
C ARG A 252 22.85 12.09 -15.58
N TRP A 253 23.39 11.05 -16.21
CA TRP A 253 23.72 9.79 -15.53
C TRP A 253 25.19 9.76 -15.13
N GLU A 254 25.45 9.57 -13.86
CA GLU A 254 26.77 9.42 -13.25
C GLU A 254 26.77 8.13 -12.41
N ASN A 255 27.81 7.30 -12.55
CA ASN A 255 27.95 6.01 -11.85
C ASN A 255 28.34 6.15 -10.38
#